data_95a4aebbdfa0ee5f47d7618261c08755
#
_entry.id   95a4aebbdfa0ee5f47d7618261c08755
#
_cell.length_a   1.000
_cell.length_b   1.000
_cell.length_c   1.000
_cell.angle_alpha   90.00
_cell.angle_beta   90.00
_cell.angle_gamma   90.00
#
_symmetry.space_group_name_H-M   'P 1'
#
loop_
_entity.id
_entity.type
_entity.pdbx_description
1 polymer ?
#
loop_
_entity_poly.entity_id
_entity_poly.type
_entity_poly.pdbx_seq_one_letter_code
_entity_poly.pdbx_strand_id
1 'polypeptide(L)'
;EQRTIEEVSGFLGIPASSLIKSLLVIADGNQPVLALVRGDHELHEAKLARHLMSEIRPAHPDEVAEILGVEVGFVGPVGVPVSVRVIADDSLRPDGVGGARPYVVGANQPHAHLSGVVVGRDVTPEFADLREARAGDACPHCGAQLQVEQVLEIGNIFKLGTKYSAPLKATILDESGKEHPIVMGSYGIGP
;
A
#
# COMPACT_ATOMS: atom_id res chain seq x y z
N GLU A 1 15.10 -22.89 -0.62
CA GLU A 1 14.01 -22.31 0.14
C GLU A 1 13.53 -21.06 -0.59
N GLN A 2 12.28 -20.98 -1.01
CA GLN A 2 11.74 -19.89 -1.81
C GLN A 2 10.89 -18.97 -0.91
N ARG A 3 11.35 -17.74 -0.69
CA ARG A 3 10.70 -16.75 0.19
C ARG A 3 10.25 -15.50 -0.54
N THR A 4 10.98 -15.10 -1.59
CA THR A 4 10.66 -13.90 -2.38
C THR A 4 9.76 -14.23 -3.56
N ILE A 5 9.10 -13.23 -4.09
CA ILE A 5 8.26 -13.37 -5.30
C ILE A 5 9.08 -13.90 -6.48
N GLU A 6 10.31 -13.42 -6.64
CA GLU A 6 11.22 -13.81 -7.71
C GLU A 6 11.62 -15.28 -7.59
N GLU A 7 11.94 -15.74 -6.38
CA GLU A 7 12.31 -17.13 -6.11
C GLU A 7 11.13 -18.08 -6.36
N VAL A 8 9.94 -17.73 -5.87
CA VAL A 8 8.72 -18.55 -6.07
C VAL A 8 8.31 -18.56 -7.54
N SER A 9 8.32 -17.39 -8.21
CA SER A 9 8.04 -17.22 -9.64
C SER A 9 9.00 -18.09 -10.49
N GLY A 10 10.30 -17.98 -10.22
CA GLY A 10 11.32 -18.77 -10.93
C GLY A 10 11.19 -20.28 -10.69
N PHE A 11 10.93 -20.70 -9.45
CA PHE A 11 10.76 -22.11 -9.09
C PHE A 11 9.54 -22.75 -9.75
N LEU A 12 8.41 -22.03 -9.77
CA LEU A 12 7.15 -22.53 -10.35
C LEU A 12 7.05 -22.30 -11.87
N GLY A 13 7.94 -21.51 -12.45
CA GLY A 13 7.90 -21.16 -13.88
C GLY A 13 6.67 -20.31 -14.25
N ILE A 14 6.16 -19.49 -13.32
CA ILE A 14 4.98 -18.62 -13.51
C ILE A 14 5.36 -17.15 -13.37
N PRO A 15 4.65 -16.23 -14.03
CA PRO A 15 4.95 -14.81 -13.90
C PRO A 15 4.62 -14.29 -12.50
N ALA A 16 5.37 -13.29 -12.01
CA ALA A 16 5.13 -12.63 -10.72
C ALA A 16 3.69 -12.11 -10.59
N SER A 17 3.05 -11.73 -11.70
CA SER A 17 1.65 -11.31 -11.72
C SER A 17 0.65 -12.42 -11.34
N SER A 18 1.08 -13.68 -11.28
CA SER A 18 0.28 -14.82 -10.80
C SER A 18 0.43 -15.09 -9.31
N LEU A 19 1.22 -14.28 -8.61
CA LEU A 19 1.39 -14.34 -7.16
C LEU A 19 0.69 -13.15 -6.48
N ILE A 20 0.43 -13.29 -5.18
CA ILE A 20 0.02 -12.19 -4.29
C ILE A 20 1.07 -12.05 -3.20
N LYS A 21 1.59 -10.83 -3.03
CA LYS A 21 2.37 -10.41 -1.86
C LYS A 21 1.43 -10.10 -0.72
N SER A 22 1.71 -10.66 0.45
CA SER A 22 0.98 -10.38 1.69
C SER A 22 1.91 -9.68 2.66
N LEU A 23 1.60 -8.43 2.98
CA LEU A 23 2.44 -7.56 3.80
C LEU A 23 1.68 -7.21 5.08
N LEU A 24 2.20 -7.65 6.23
CA LEU A 24 1.62 -7.28 7.53
C LEU A 24 2.15 -5.91 7.96
N VAL A 25 1.23 -5.00 8.24
CA VAL A 25 1.53 -3.68 8.82
C VAL A 25 0.77 -3.52 10.13
N ILE A 26 1.29 -2.66 11.00
CA ILE A 26 0.65 -2.28 12.25
C ILE A 26 0.13 -0.85 12.12
N ALA A 27 -1.17 -0.68 12.30
CA ALA A 27 -1.86 0.60 12.29
C ALA A 27 -2.18 1.04 13.73
N ASP A 28 -2.19 2.36 13.99
CA ASP A 28 -2.49 2.95 15.32
C ASP A 28 -1.72 2.28 16.47
N GLY A 29 -0.49 1.85 16.21
CA GLY A 29 0.43 1.26 17.17
C GLY A 29 0.17 -0.22 17.51
N ASN A 30 -1.03 -0.77 17.29
CA ASN A 30 -1.36 -2.14 17.71
C ASN A 30 -2.38 -2.88 16.83
N GLN A 31 -2.89 -2.29 15.76
CA GLN A 31 -3.89 -2.94 14.90
C GLN A 31 -3.21 -3.64 13.71
N PRO A 32 -3.23 -4.98 13.63
CA PRO A 32 -2.64 -5.68 12.50
C PRO A 32 -3.53 -5.58 11.26
N VAL A 33 -2.92 -5.21 10.14
CA VAL A 33 -3.56 -5.13 8.82
C VAL A 33 -2.70 -5.89 7.82
N LEU A 34 -3.31 -6.82 7.09
CA LEU A 34 -2.66 -7.56 6.03
C LEU A 34 -2.99 -6.90 4.68
N ALA A 35 -2.02 -6.23 4.10
CA ALA A 35 -2.13 -5.62 2.78
C ALA A 35 -1.75 -6.63 1.70
N LEU A 36 -2.61 -6.76 0.69
CA LEU A 36 -2.41 -7.67 -0.44
C LEU A 36 -2.18 -6.86 -1.72
N VAL A 37 -1.07 -7.11 -2.38
CA VAL A 37 -0.78 -6.56 -3.71
C VAL A 37 -0.37 -7.68 -4.65
N ARG A 38 -0.62 -7.51 -5.96
CA ARG A 38 -0.17 -8.47 -6.96
C ARG A 38 1.36 -8.57 -6.93
N GLY A 39 1.93 -9.75 -7.16
CA GLY A 39 3.35 -10.02 -6.96
C GLY A 39 4.30 -9.13 -7.77
N ASP A 40 3.86 -8.63 -8.92
CA ASP A 40 4.60 -7.68 -9.74
C ASP A 40 4.35 -6.20 -9.38
N HIS A 41 3.57 -5.91 -8.33
CA HIS A 41 3.30 -4.56 -7.83
C HIS A 41 3.99 -4.32 -6.49
N GLU A 42 4.20 -3.04 -6.15
CA GLU A 42 4.68 -2.60 -4.84
C GLU A 42 3.58 -1.88 -4.07
N LEU A 43 3.56 -2.09 -2.76
CA LEU A 43 2.65 -1.39 -1.85
C LEU A 43 3.08 0.07 -1.70
N HIS A 44 2.15 1.00 -1.88
CA HIS A 44 2.34 2.42 -1.57
C HIS A 44 1.82 2.69 -0.15
N GLU A 45 2.71 2.69 0.83
CA GLU A 45 2.35 2.83 2.26
C GLU A 45 1.49 4.06 2.55
N ALA A 46 1.78 5.22 1.92
CA ALA A 46 0.99 6.42 2.13
C ALA A 46 -0.46 6.32 1.61
N LYS A 47 -0.74 5.50 0.60
CA LYS A 47 -2.11 5.21 0.16
C LYS A 47 -2.82 4.36 1.20
N LEU A 48 -2.17 3.32 1.73
CA LEU A 48 -2.71 2.47 2.78
C LEU A 48 -2.97 3.27 4.06
N ALA A 49 -2.01 4.10 4.51
CA ALA A 49 -2.17 4.97 5.67
C ALA A 49 -3.36 5.92 5.53
N ARG A 50 -3.53 6.52 4.34
CA ARG A 50 -4.67 7.39 4.02
C ARG A 50 -6.00 6.63 4.04
N HIS A 51 -6.03 5.42 3.49
CA HIS A 51 -7.22 4.58 3.48
C HIS A 51 -7.65 4.18 4.90
N LEU A 52 -6.67 3.86 5.75
CA LEU A 52 -6.88 3.54 7.16
C LEU A 52 -7.15 4.78 8.03
N MET A 53 -6.84 5.98 7.54
CA MET A 53 -6.82 7.26 8.31
C MET A 53 -5.95 7.14 9.56
N SER A 54 -4.82 6.45 9.45
CA SER A 54 -3.95 6.06 10.56
C SER A 54 -2.49 6.10 10.14
N GLU A 55 -1.61 6.30 11.10
CA GLU A 55 -0.18 6.01 10.90
C GLU A 55 0.03 4.50 10.84
N ILE A 56 0.89 4.09 9.92
CA ILE A 56 1.23 2.68 9.74
C ILE A 56 2.74 2.48 9.79
N ARG A 57 3.15 1.28 10.16
CA ARG A 57 4.52 0.80 9.99
C ARG A 57 4.53 -0.67 9.56
N PRO A 58 5.55 -1.14 8.85
CA PRO A 58 5.74 -2.57 8.65
C PRO A 58 5.80 -3.30 10.00
N ALA A 59 5.22 -4.49 10.05
CA ALA A 59 5.36 -5.36 11.22
C ALA A 59 6.78 -5.92 11.31
N HIS A 60 7.33 -5.99 12.51
CA HIS A 60 8.59 -6.68 12.76
C HIS A 60 8.43 -8.21 12.57
N PRO A 61 9.49 -8.95 12.20
CA PRO A 61 9.40 -10.39 12.01
C PRO A 61 8.82 -11.14 13.22
N ASP A 62 9.14 -10.72 14.44
CA ASP A 62 8.60 -11.32 15.67
C ASP A 62 7.08 -11.07 15.80
N GLU A 63 6.59 -9.89 15.41
CA GLU A 63 5.15 -9.58 15.39
C GLU A 63 4.42 -10.42 14.33
N VAL A 64 5.05 -10.63 13.16
CA VAL A 64 4.48 -11.52 12.12
C VAL A 64 4.33 -12.94 12.67
N ALA A 65 5.36 -13.47 13.32
CA ALA A 65 5.33 -14.80 13.92
C ALA A 65 4.29 -14.91 15.06
N GLU A 66 4.17 -13.88 15.90
CA GLU A 66 3.19 -13.84 17.00
C GLU A 66 1.75 -13.77 16.48
N ILE A 67 1.48 -12.90 15.51
CA ILE A 67 0.13 -12.62 15.00
C ILE A 67 -0.36 -13.71 14.05
N LEU A 68 0.51 -14.16 13.14
CA LEU A 68 0.15 -15.08 12.05
C LEU A 68 0.66 -16.51 12.25
N GLY A 69 1.53 -16.75 13.25
CA GLY A 69 2.10 -18.07 13.52
C GLY A 69 3.11 -18.55 12.47
N VAL A 70 3.65 -17.66 11.63
CA VAL A 70 4.54 -18.01 10.52
C VAL A 70 5.63 -16.95 10.32
N GLU A 71 6.78 -17.37 9.79
CA GLU A 71 7.86 -16.47 9.42
C GLU A 71 7.53 -15.63 8.17
N VAL A 72 8.18 -14.47 8.08
CA VAL A 72 8.17 -13.64 6.87
C VAL A 72 8.62 -14.45 5.65
N GLY A 73 7.91 -14.27 4.52
CA GLY A 73 8.13 -15.02 3.28
C GLY A 73 7.10 -16.12 3.02
N PHE A 74 6.35 -16.55 4.06
CA PHE A 74 5.30 -17.57 3.91
C PHE A 74 3.92 -17.06 4.31
N VAL A 75 3.79 -15.76 4.56
CA VAL A 75 2.54 -15.10 4.92
C VAL A 75 1.56 -15.12 3.75
N GLY A 76 0.33 -15.53 4.01
CA GLY A 76 -0.75 -15.55 3.03
C GLY A 76 -2.09 -15.09 3.61
N PRO A 77 -3.06 -14.79 2.77
CA PRO A 77 -4.34 -14.23 3.21
C PRO A 77 -5.36 -15.29 3.67
N VAL A 78 -5.10 -16.57 3.39
CA VAL A 78 -6.05 -17.65 3.69
C VAL A 78 -5.83 -18.13 5.13
N GLY A 79 -6.91 -18.16 5.92
CA GLY A 79 -6.85 -18.66 7.30
C GLY A 79 -6.20 -17.71 8.30
N VAL A 80 -6.08 -16.42 7.97
CA VAL A 80 -5.59 -15.42 8.94
C VAL A 80 -6.58 -15.23 10.11
N PRO A 81 -6.09 -14.88 11.33
CA PRO A 81 -6.96 -14.59 12.45
C PRO A 81 -7.99 -13.49 12.15
N VAL A 82 -9.19 -13.61 12.71
CA VAL A 82 -10.29 -12.64 12.53
C VAL A 82 -9.90 -11.24 13.01
N SER A 83 -8.95 -11.13 13.93
CA SER A 83 -8.41 -9.84 14.40
C SER A 83 -7.54 -9.11 13.37
N VAL A 84 -7.12 -9.78 12.31
CA VAL A 84 -6.32 -9.19 11.24
C VAL A 84 -7.24 -8.70 10.13
N ARG A 85 -7.27 -7.37 9.93
CA ARG A 85 -8.00 -6.78 8.80
C ARG A 85 -7.24 -7.04 7.50
N VAL A 86 -7.94 -7.55 6.47
CA VAL A 86 -7.33 -7.85 5.17
C VAL A 86 -7.79 -6.85 4.14
N ILE A 87 -6.84 -6.14 3.51
CA ILE A 87 -7.11 -5.13 2.48
C ILE A 87 -6.31 -5.49 1.23
N ALA A 88 -6.98 -5.57 0.10
CA ALA A 88 -6.37 -5.90 -1.17
C ALA A 88 -6.36 -4.70 -2.13
N ASP A 89 -5.32 -4.62 -2.94
CA ASP A 89 -5.27 -3.66 -4.04
C ASP A 89 -6.40 -3.91 -5.05
N ASP A 90 -6.95 -2.84 -5.60
CA ASP A 90 -8.04 -2.88 -6.59
C ASP A 90 -7.71 -3.75 -7.82
N SER A 91 -6.43 -3.94 -8.17
CA SER A 91 -6.03 -4.83 -9.26
C SER A 91 -6.28 -6.33 -8.99
N LEU A 92 -6.61 -6.68 -7.74
CA LEU A 92 -6.97 -8.04 -7.33
C LEU A 92 -8.48 -8.28 -7.28
N ARG A 93 -9.31 -7.29 -7.65
CA ARG A 93 -10.78 -7.44 -7.68
C ARG A 93 -11.19 -8.54 -8.66
N PRO A 94 -12.11 -9.44 -8.25
CA PRO A 94 -12.63 -10.49 -9.14
C PRO A 94 -13.38 -9.96 -10.36
N ASP A 95 -14.02 -8.79 -10.22
CA ASP A 95 -14.78 -8.07 -11.26
C ASP A 95 -13.93 -7.00 -11.98
N GLY A 96 -12.65 -6.85 -11.61
CA GLY A 96 -11.71 -5.91 -12.20
C GLY A 96 -11.06 -6.42 -13.49
N VAL A 97 -10.12 -5.64 -14.01
CA VAL A 97 -9.39 -5.91 -15.26
C VAL A 97 -8.67 -7.27 -15.25
N GLY A 98 -8.28 -7.76 -14.05
CA GLY A 98 -7.64 -9.07 -13.88
C GLY A 98 -8.60 -10.25 -13.83
N GLY A 99 -9.91 -10.03 -13.59
CA GLY A 99 -10.92 -11.06 -13.41
C GLY A 99 -10.67 -12.00 -12.22
N ALA A 100 -11.62 -12.88 -11.95
CA ALA A 100 -11.44 -13.97 -11.00
C ALA A 100 -10.46 -15.00 -11.57
N ARG A 101 -9.24 -15.03 -11.06
CA ARG A 101 -8.20 -15.96 -11.50
C ARG A 101 -7.47 -16.57 -10.29
N PRO A 102 -6.89 -17.78 -10.47
CA PRO A 102 -6.11 -18.41 -9.41
C PRO A 102 -4.75 -17.70 -9.23
N TYR A 103 -4.37 -17.54 -7.97
CA TYR A 103 -3.07 -17.01 -7.56
C TYR A 103 -2.30 -18.01 -6.70
N VAL A 104 -1.00 -17.82 -6.60
CA VAL A 104 -0.14 -18.42 -5.60
C VAL A 104 0.11 -17.42 -4.48
N VAL A 105 -0.02 -17.88 -3.23
CA VAL A 105 0.13 -17.08 -2.01
C VAL A 105 0.93 -17.84 -0.96
N GLY A 106 1.43 -17.19 0.07
CA GLY A 106 1.96 -17.88 1.25
C GLY A 106 0.89 -18.76 1.90
N ALA A 107 1.31 -19.88 2.48
CA ALA A 107 0.39 -20.85 3.09
C ALA A 107 0.17 -20.65 4.59
N ASN A 108 0.75 -19.64 5.21
CA ASN A 108 0.86 -19.47 6.66
C ASN A 108 1.43 -20.72 7.35
N GLN A 109 2.34 -21.41 6.66
CA GLN A 109 3.09 -22.56 7.14
C GLN A 109 4.54 -22.46 6.65
N PRO A 110 5.51 -22.93 7.44
CA PRO A 110 6.91 -22.89 7.04
C PRO A 110 7.12 -23.61 5.70
N HIS A 111 7.88 -23.02 4.81
CA HIS A 111 8.32 -23.55 3.53
C HIS A 111 7.18 -23.95 2.56
N ALA A 112 5.97 -23.39 2.72
CA ALA A 112 4.81 -23.76 1.94
C ALA A 112 4.11 -22.56 1.29
N HIS A 113 3.59 -22.78 0.09
CA HIS A 113 2.72 -21.86 -0.64
C HIS A 113 1.44 -22.57 -1.06
N LEU A 114 0.34 -21.83 -1.11
CA LEU A 114 -0.94 -22.31 -1.65
C LEU A 114 -1.07 -21.87 -3.11
N SER A 115 -1.42 -22.81 -3.97
CA SER A 115 -1.77 -22.53 -5.36
C SER A 115 -3.29 -22.61 -5.56
N GLY A 116 -3.78 -21.89 -6.59
CA GLY A 116 -5.19 -21.93 -6.95
C GLY A 116 -6.11 -21.07 -6.06
N VAL A 117 -5.55 -20.15 -5.27
CA VAL A 117 -6.32 -19.23 -4.42
C VAL A 117 -7.01 -18.19 -5.28
N VAL A 118 -8.31 -18.04 -5.13
CA VAL A 118 -9.15 -17.06 -5.85
C VAL A 118 -9.69 -16.03 -4.88
N VAL A 119 -9.36 -14.77 -5.11
CA VAL A 119 -9.91 -13.65 -4.35
C VAL A 119 -11.42 -13.55 -4.59
N GLY A 120 -12.18 -13.36 -3.53
CA GLY A 120 -13.65 -13.41 -3.56
C GLY A 120 -14.25 -14.79 -3.28
N ARG A 121 -13.48 -15.88 -3.44
CA ARG A 121 -13.87 -17.24 -3.07
C ARG A 121 -13.19 -17.72 -1.78
N ASP A 122 -11.87 -17.64 -1.74
CA ASP A 122 -11.05 -18.19 -0.65
C ASP A 122 -10.65 -17.14 0.38
N VAL A 123 -10.67 -15.88 -0.03
CA VAL A 123 -10.46 -14.70 0.82
C VAL A 123 -11.37 -13.58 0.35
N THR A 124 -12.00 -12.89 1.31
CA THR A 124 -12.91 -11.75 1.04
C THR A 124 -12.31 -10.49 1.69
N PRO A 125 -11.35 -9.83 1.04
CA PRO A 125 -10.71 -8.63 1.56
C PRO A 125 -11.59 -7.40 1.32
N GLU A 126 -11.29 -6.33 2.03
CA GLU A 126 -11.66 -4.98 1.62
C GLU A 126 -10.77 -4.57 0.43
N PHE A 127 -11.26 -3.73 -0.48
CA PHE A 127 -10.49 -3.29 -1.64
C PHE A 127 -10.22 -1.79 -1.61
N ALA A 128 -8.99 -1.42 -1.98
CA ALA A 128 -8.55 -0.03 -2.09
C ALA A 128 -7.43 0.12 -3.14
N ASP A 129 -7.19 1.35 -3.60
CA ASP A 129 -6.00 1.67 -4.40
C ASP A 129 -4.77 1.69 -3.49
N LEU A 130 -3.97 0.64 -3.53
CA LEU A 130 -2.81 0.45 -2.64
C LEU A 130 -1.46 0.43 -3.36
N ARG A 131 -1.44 0.17 -4.65
CA ARG A 131 -0.17 -0.04 -5.37
C ARG A 131 0.50 1.27 -5.80
N GLU A 132 1.81 1.22 -5.99
CA GLU A 132 2.56 2.27 -6.67
C GLU A 132 2.19 2.32 -8.16
N ALA A 133 2.19 3.55 -8.71
CA ALA A 133 2.05 3.75 -10.15
C ALA A 133 3.35 3.35 -10.86
N ARG A 134 3.24 2.75 -12.04
CA ARG A 134 4.37 2.25 -12.83
C ARG A 134 4.32 2.78 -14.26
N ALA A 135 5.48 2.76 -14.91
CA ALA A 135 5.54 3.01 -16.35
C ALA A 135 4.64 2.02 -17.11
N GLY A 136 3.83 2.52 -18.03
CA GLY A 136 2.87 1.74 -18.79
C GLY A 136 1.49 1.57 -18.15
N ASP A 137 1.30 1.99 -16.89
CA ASP A 137 -0.03 2.05 -16.29
C ASP A 137 -0.93 3.05 -17.04
N ALA A 138 -2.21 2.74 -17.11
CA ALA A 138 -3.18 3.66 -17.69
C ALA A 138 -3.49 4.82 -16.74
N CYS A 139 -3.47 6.04 -17.24
CA CYS A 139 -3.95 7.20 -16.50
C CYS A 139 -5.44 7.06 -16.18
N PRO A 140 -5.88 7.20 -14.91
CA PRO A 140 -7.29 7.03 -14.54
C PRO A 140 -8.24 8.07 -15.14
N HIS A 141 -7.71 9.21 -15.64
CA HIS A 141 -8.51 10.28 -16.23
C HIS A 141 -8.65 10.18 -17.75
N CYS A 142 -7.60 9.78 -18.46
CA CYS A 142 -7.59 9.82 -19.93
C CYS A 142 -7.19 8.48 -20.59
N GLY A 143 -6.80 7.47 -19.81
CA GLY A 143 -6.38 6.16 -20.32
C GLY A 143 -5.01 6.14 -21.01
N ALA A 144 -4.31 7.28 -21.15
CA ALA A 144 -2.96 7.31 -21.72
C ALA A 144 -1.98 6.57 -20.80
N GLN A 145 -0.98 5.94 -21.39
CA GLN A 145 0.06 5.26 -20.63
C GLN A 145 0.94 6.26 -19.87
N LEU A 146 1.17 5.97 -18.58
CA LEU A 146 2.08 6.74 -17.75
C LEU A 146 3.53 6.47 -18.13
N GLN A 147 4.34 7.52 -18.12
CA GLN A 147 5.79 7.44 -18.26
C GLN A 147 6.44 7.73 -16.91
N VAL A 148 7.53 7.05 -16.62
CA VAL A 148 8.33 7.27 -15.41
C VAL A 148 9.73 7.66 -15.85
N GLU A 149 10.17 8.83 -15.39
CA GLU A 149 11.49 9.38 -15.71
C GLU A 149 12.24 9.70 -14.42
N GLN A 150 13.54 9.50 -14.43
CA GLN A 150 14.41 9.97 -13.35
C GLN A 150 14.78 11.44 -13.65
N VAL A 151 14.51 12.31 -12.68
CA VAL A 151 14.78 13.74 -12.80
C VAL A 151 15.60 14.23 -11.61
N LEU A 152 16.34 15.31 -11.83
CA LEU A 152 17.00 16.03 -10.73
C LEU A 152 16.04 17.10 -10.22
N GLU A 153 15.70 17.04 -8.93
CA GLU A 153 14.89 18.08 -8.29
C GLU A 153 15.75 19.32 -8.06
N ILE A 154 15.40 20.42 -8.74
CA ILE A 154 16.09 21.70 -8.61
C ILE A 154 15.33 22.73 -7.75
N GLY A 155 14.11 22.44 -7.38
CA GLY A 155 13.31 23.32 -6.53
C GLY A 155 12.03 22.67 -6.08
N ASN A 156 11.49 23.14 -4.98
CA ASN A 156 10.27 22.60 -4.38
C ASN A 156 9.38 23.75 -3.87
N ILE A 157 8.06 23.59 -4.05
CA ILE A 157 7.06 24.55 -3.58
C ILE A 157 6.06 23.82 -2.68
N PHE A 158 5.95 24.25 -1.43
CA PHE A 158 5.00 23.69 -0.49
C PHE A 158 3.86 24.68 -0.23
N LYS A 159 2.63 24.25 -0.45
CA LYS A 159 1.41 24.97 -0.03
C LYS A 159 1.11 24.59 1.42
N LEU A 160 1.61 25.38 2.37
CA LEU A 160 1.46 25.08 3.80
C LEU A 160 0.07 25.44 4.34
N GLY A 161 -0.67 26.32 3.64
CA GLY A 161 -1.96 26.81 4.10
C GLY A 161 -1.86 27.42 5.50
N THR A 162 -2.74 27.00 6.41
CA THR A 162 -2.75 27.48 7.80
C THR A 162 -2.16 26.47 8.79
N LYS A 163 -1.48 25.41 8.30
CA LYS A 163 -0.96 24.30 9.11
C LYS A 163 -0.10 24.77 10.30
N TYR A 164 0.73 25.79 10.08
CA TYR A 164 1.61 26.33 11.11
C TYR A 164 1.08 27.63 11.73
N SER A 165 0.44 28.49 10.93
CA SER A 165 -0.06 29.78 11.41
C SER A 165 -1.19 29.64 12.42
N ALA A 166 -2.12 28.69 12.23
CA ALA A 166 -3.24 28.48 13.14
C ALA A 166 -2.79 28.06 14.56
N PRO A 167 -1.95 27.01 14.76
CA PRO A 167 -1.47 26.66 16.11
C PRO A 167 -0.57 27.73 16.72
N LEU A 168 0.18 28.46 15.91
CA LEU A 168 1.03 29.59 16.39
C LEU A 168 0.25 30.87 16.64
N LYS A 169 -1.06 30.88 16.33
CA LYS A 169 -1.91 32.09 16.43
C LYS A 169 -1.36 33.30 15.63
N ALA A 170 -0.67 33.00 14.53
CA ALA A 170 -0.17 34.00 13.60
C ALA A 170 -1.32 34.42 12.68
N THR A 171 -1.91 35.60 12.96
CA THR A 171 -3.10 36.10 12.30
C THR A 171 -2.86 37.45 11.60
N ILE A 172 -3.71 37.75 10.63
CA ILE A 172 -3.86 39.09 10.01
C ILE A 172 -5.31 39.57 10.17
N LEU A 173 -5.50 40.86 10.14
CA LEU A 173 -6.83 41.45 10.02
C LEU A 173 -7.16 41.65 8.54
N ASP A 174 -8.37 41.29 8.13
CA ASP A 174 -8.90 41.66 6.83
C ASP A 174 -9.41 43.10 6.80
N GLU A 175 -9.88 43.59 5.65
CA GLU A 175 -10.40 44.94 5.47
C GLU A 175 -11.60 45.25 6.37
N SER A 176 -12.28 44.25 6.89
CA SER A 176 -13.40 44.37 7.83
C SER A 176 -12.96 44.33 9.30
N GLY A 177 -11.67 44.18 9.58
CA GLY A 177 -11.10 44.05 10.91
C GLY A 177 -11.25 42.65 11.53
N LYS A 178 -11.60 41.63 10.73
CA LYS A 178 -11.73 40.24 11.19
C LYS A 178 -10.39 39.50 11.12
N GLU A 179 -10.07 38.79 12.19
CA GLU A 179 -8.85 37.95 12.24
C GLU A 179 -8.96 36.68 11.39
N HIS A 180 -7.90 36.43 10.63
CA HIS A 180 -7.70 35.19 9.86
C HIS A 180 -6.27 34.67 10.04
N PRO A 181 -6.07 33.32 10.16
CA PRO A 181 -4.73 32.75 10.13
C PRO A 181 -4.01 33.10 8.82
N ILE A 182 -2.71 33.38 8.90
CA ILE A 182 -1.88 33.66 7.72
C ILE A 182 -1.81 32.40 6.84
N VAL A 183 -2.11 32.55 5.55
CA VAL A 183 -1.87 31.48 4.56
C VAL A 183 -0.40 31.50 4.15
N MET A 184 0.27 30.38 4.33
CA MET A 184 1.72 30.27 4.16
C MET A 184 2.08 29.39 2.96
N GLY A 185 3.22 29.70 2.36
CA GLY A 185 3.93 28.87 1.39
C GLY A 185 5.40 28.73 1.77
N SER A 186 6.06 27.68 1.32
CA SER A 186 7.51 27.52 1.43
C SER A 186 8.09 27.27 0.05
N TYR A 187 9.21 27.87 -0.24
CA TYR A 187 9.86 27.85 -1.54
C TYR A 187 11.33 27.50 -1.35
N GLY A 188 11.74 26.32 -1.77
CA GLY A 188 13.12 25.86 -1.73
C GLY A 188 13.70 25.78 -3.15
N ILE A 189 14.88 26.33 -3.37
CA ILE A 189 15.67 26.19 -4.60
C ILE A 189 17.07 25.81 -4.17
N GLY A 190 17.57 24.74 -4.73
CA GLY A 190 18.93 24.27 -4.44
C GLY A 190 19.32 23.10 -5.36
N PRO A 191 20.63 22.93 -5.67
CA PRO A 191 21.14 21.75 -6.33
C PRO A 191 21.14 20.54 -5.38
#